data_1abbc18f729d4982378c5461b0961f70
#
_entry.id   1abbc18f729d4982378c5461b0961f70
#
_cell.length_a   1.000
_cell.length_b   1.000
_cell.length_c   1.000
_cell.angle_alpha   90.00
_cell.angle_beta   90.00
_cell.angle_gamma   90.00
#
_symmetry.space_group_name_H-M   'P 1'
#
loop_
_entity.id
_entity.type
_entity.pdbx_description
1 polymer ?
#
loop_
_entity_poly.entity_id
_entity_poly.type
_entity_poly.pdbx_seq_one_letter_code
_entity_poly.pdbx_strand_id
1 'polypeptide(L)'
;MVAEALTSDAAHLAVGGALVAASLAVVYKTDRPSGAWTRALRSRLLLGVPWGTLVAVAGVIGVYLFVQSGLENPGRPVVIPFRSWSYLYPEGLFWSSFAHANRGHITGNLLSTLVAGGIAEYAFGHFPGGREVDGETGTLRSALPSRASIGRIRSEGLSAVGFDRGLPTVASLSAVASGSGARSLAENPYVRALAIVPGAMALFGVLASLFVLGPVIGFSGVVFALWGFALVCYPIGTIAALTGATLVNVTYETLRNPVVTGEASGSYGPPGWANVAIQGHALGLIAGAIVAVWLVRRRRRETEADPYADRDTGPGAVSRAIVSDGDRGTTALVAFGAVLLFGASRRLWAVYWYLGNERYELYRAIGLGLLAVLAAVVALAVAGRDEPLRPDLAVPEPETVRGAVRSLTPAAVGLLLLASALAVVAGPGVVPNLVAVDDGDLPGDPIEVEGYQVTYAENVENQLVSVVDVEAFGRSTSVNTSGVIVKNADREIWTTAVSRGNLAFWGYRAVDVGGAGWRETVWVQRVGWVAANGGPTYRIDALRNETRSTLFTSEPARTEPRIDGRNVTVAAVEGGFELRVAHGGETERAALPVENETVTLRGVAFVREEDAVFAERGETRVRIATRERYEGRQ
;
A
#
# COMPACT_ATOMS: atom_id res chain seq x y z
N MET A 1 2.65 1.42 38.13
CA MET A 1 1.21 1.71 38.22
C MET A 1 0.78 2.95 37.41
N VAL A 2 1.22 4.19 37.77
CA VAL A 2 0.78 5.38 36.98
C VAL A 2 1.38 5.39 35.58
N ALA A 3 2.64 5.01 35.39
CA ALA A 3 3.27 4.88 34.07
C ALA A 3 2.63 3.75 33.22
N GLU A 4 2.32 2.62 33.81
CA GLU A 4 1.64 1.50 33.12
C GLU A 4 0.18 1.85 32.73
N ALA A 5 -0.52 2.61 33.59
CA ALA A 5 -1.85 3.10 33.25
C ALA A 5 -1.85 4.07 32.06
N LEU A 6 -0.81 4.92 31.93
CA LEU A 6 -0.65 5.86 30.82
C LEU A 6 -0.22 5.19 29.51
N THR A 7 0.39 4.00 29.57
CA THR A 7 0.81 3.24 28.38
C THR A 7 -0.25 2.22 27.94
N SER A 8 -1.37 2.11 28.63
CA SER A 8 -2.45 1.20 28.24
C SER A 8 -3.18 1.69 26.98
N ASP A 9 -3.63 0.76 26.13
CA ASP A 9 -4.43 1.07 24.93
C ASP A 9 -5.71 1.86 25.29
N ALA A 10 -6.29 1.60 26.45
CA ALA A 10 -7.46 2.33 26.97
C ALA A 10 -7.14 3.80 27.26
N ALA A 11 -5.97 4.09 27.85
CA ALA A 11 -5.54 5.47 28.10
C ALA A 11 -5.25 6.22 26.80
N HIS A 12 -4.63 5.56 25.83
CA HIS A 12 -4.38 6.16 24.51
C HIS A 12 -5.68 6.48 23.76
N LEU A 13 -6.67 5.58 23.80
CA LEU A 13 -8.01 5.83 23.24
C LEU A 13 -8.71 6.99 23.97
N ALA A 14 -8.60 7.06 25.29
CA ALA A 14 -9.18 8.13 26.09
C ALA A 14 -8.54 9.49 25.78
N VAL A 15 -7.20 9.56 25.70
CA VAL A 15 -6.46 10.79 25.31
C VAL A 15 -6.81 11.20 23.89
N GLY A 16 -6.83 10.26 22.94
CA GLY A 16 -7.22 10.50 21.55
C GLY A 16 -8.66 11.02 21.46
N GLY A 17 -9.58 10.38 22.16
CA GLY A 17 -10.98 10.82 22.27
C GLY A 17 -11.13 12.23 22.90
N ALA A 18 -10.38 12.52 23.96
CA ALA A 18 -10.37 13.82 24.58
C ALA A 18 -9.82 14.93 23.66
N LEU A 19 -8.74 14.64 22.90
CA LEU A 19 -8.20 15.58 21.91
C LEU A 19 -9.18 15.86 20.77
N VAL A 20 -9.87 14.83 20.27
CA VAL A 20 -10.93 14.99 19.25
C VAL A 20 -12.08 15.81 19.81
N ALA A 21 -12.55 15.52 21.02
CA ALA A 21 -13.63 16.27 21.68
C ALA A 21 -13.23 17.74 21.93
N ALA A 22 -12.00 17.98 22.39
CA ALA A 22 -11.49 19.33 22.59
C ALA A 22 -11.39 20.10 21.27
N SER A 23 -10.90 19.46 20.19
CA SER A 23 -10.84 20.05 18.86
C SER A 23 -12.22 20.41 18.33
N LEU A 24 -13.20 19.51 18.45
CA LEU A 24 -14.60 19.76 18.08
C LEU A 24 -15.22 20.89 18.91
N ALA A 25 -14.91 20.96 20.21
CA ALA A 25 -15.39 22.04 21.08
C ALA A 25 -14.79 23.39 20.69
N VAL A 26 -13.50 23.45 20.30
CA VAL A 26 -12.86 24.67 19.78
C VAL A 26 -13.52 25.09 18.47
N VAL A 27 -13.69 24.19 17.51
CA VAL A 27 -14.39 24.46 16.24
C VAL A 27 -15.81 24.96 16.51
N TYR A 28 -16.56 24.29 17.36
CA TYR A 28 -17.92 24.71 17.74
C TYR A 28 -17.96 26.09 18.37
N LYS A 29 -17.06 26.40 19.31
CA LYS A 29 -16.99 27.72 19.95
C LYS A 29 -16.59 28.82 18.97
N THR A 30 -15.67 28.55 18.04
CA THR A 30 -15.24 29.53 17.04
C THR A 30 -16.28 29.74 15.95
N ASP A 31 -17.05 28.74 15.59
CA ASP A 31 -18.10 28.85 14.59
C ASP A 31 -19.40 29.44 15.12
N ARG A 32 -19.74 29.17 16.39
CA ARG A 32 -21.03 29.53 17.02
C ARG A 32 -21.44 31.01 16.88
N PRO A 33 -20.55 32.01 16.97
CA PRO A 33 -20.94 33.41 16.84
C PRO A 33 -21.43 33.79 15.45
N SER A 34 -20.87 33.19 14.38
CA SER A 34 -21.14 33.57 13.00
C SER A 34 -21.74 32.46 12.14
N GLY A 35 -21.56 31.20 12.53
CA GLY A 35 -21.92 30.03 11.72
C GLY A 35 -21.22 29.98 10.34
N ALA A 36 -20.12 30.70 10.18
CA ALA A 36 -19.46 30.87 8.90
C ALA A 36 -18.95 29.55 8.33
N TRP A 37 -18.33 28.71 9.17
CA TRP A 37 -17.79 27.41 8.75
C TRP A 37 -18.89 26.44 8.37
N THR A 38 -19.95 26.40 9.18
CA THR A 38 -21.11 25.54 8.92
C THR A 38 -21.80 25.97 7.61
N ARG A 39 -21.95 27.26 7.36
CA ARG A 39 -22.48 27.78 6.08
C ARG A 39 -21.56 27.42 4.91
N ALA A 40 -20.26 27.65 5.05
CA ALA A 40 -19.28 27.31 4.00
C ALA A 40 -19.29 25.81 3.66
N LEU A 41 -19.36 24.92 4.67
CA LEU A 41 -19.45 23.48 4.43
C LEU A 41 -20.77 23.09 3.75
N ARG A 42 -21.90 23.65 4.22
CA ARG A 42 -23.23 23.33 3.69
C ARG A 42 -23.50 23.92 2.30
N SER A 43 -22.85 25.01 1.92
CA SER A 43 -22.95 25.56 0.57
C SER A 43 -22.30 24.66 -0.49
N ARG A 44 -21.33 23.83 -0.07
CA ARG A 44 -20.55 22.97 -0.96
C ARG A 44 -20.88 21.49 -0.82
N LEU A 45 -21.11 21.03 0.41
CA LEU A 45 -21.31 19.62 0.75
C LEU A 45 -22.75 19.36 1.19
N LEU A 46 -23.27 18.22 0.78
CA LEU A 46 -24.57 17.72 1.22
C LEU A 46 -24.57 17.56 2.75
N LEU A 47 -25.43 18.32 3.44
CA LEU A 47 -25.46 18.44 4.91
C LEU A 47 -24.15 18.93 5.54
N GLY A 48 -23.22 19.46 4.77
CA GLY A 48 -21.88 19.86 5.25
C GLY A 48 -20.91 18.70 5.46
N VAL A 49 -21.22 17.49 4.95
CA VAL A 49 -20.46 16.26 5.19
C VAL A 49 -19.85 15.73 3.89
N PRO A 50 -18.59 15.30 3.88
CA PRO A 50 -17.95 14.69 2.72
C PRO A 50 -18.36 13.21 2.58
N TRP A 51 -19.58 12.97 2.14
CA TRP A 51 -20.19 11.64 2.05
C TRP A 51 -19.42 10.67 1.15
N GLY A 52 -18.90 11.15 0.04
CA GLY A 52 -18.14 10.32 -0.90
C GLY A 52 -16.85 9.78 -0.30
N THR A 53 -16.16 10.63 0.45
CA THR A 53 -14.97 10.23 1.23
C THR A 53 -15.35 9.19 2.29
N LEU A 54 -16.45 9.39 3.01
CA LEU A 54 -16.91 8.43 4.02
C LEU A 54 -17.32 7.10 3.40
N VAL A 55 -17.99 7.10 2.25
CA VAL A 55 -18.35 5.88 1.52
C VAL A 55 -17.10 5.12 1.07
N ALA A 56 -16.10 5.82 0.52
CA ALA A 56 -14.83 5.20 0.13
C ALA A 56 -14.10 4.59 1.34
N VAL A 57 -14.03 5.32 2.45
CA VAL A 57 -13.45 4.84 3.72
C VAL A 57 -14.18 3.59 4.22
N ALA A 58 -15.52 3.62 4.24
CA ALA A 58 -16.32 2.47 4.65
C ALA A 58 -16.11 1.26 3.73
N GLY A 59 -16.00 1.50 2.41
CA GLY A 59 -15.68 0.45 1.43
C GLY A 59 -14.32 -0.20 1.68
N VAL A 60 -13.28 0.60 1.92
CA VAL A 60 -11.93 0.10 2.24
C VAL A 60 -11.92 -0.69 3.56
N ILE A 61 -12.64 -0.21 4.58
CA ILE A 61 -12.81 -0.95 5.84
C ILE A 61 -13.52 -2.27 5.58
N GLY A 62 -14.59 -2.27 4.77
CA GLY A 62 -15.32 -3.47 4.39
C GLY A 62 -14.44 -4.52 3.70
N VAL A 63 -13.58 -4.10 2.77
CA VAL A 63 -12.60 -4.99 2.13
C VAL A 63 -11.64 -5.58 3.17
N TYR A 64 -11.08 -4.77 4.05
CA TYR A 64 -10.16 -5.25 5.07
C TYR A 64 -10.79 -6.27 6.02
N LEU A 65 -12.00 -5.98 6.50
CA LEU A 65 -12.67 -6.82 7.49
C LEU A 65 -13.22 -8.12 6.89
N PHE A 66 -13.86 -8.04 5.72
CA PHE A 66 -14.65 -9.14 5.17
C PHE A 66 -13.94 -9.87 4.02
N VAL A 67 -13.25 -9.14 3.13
CA VAL A 67 -12.56 -9.76 1.99
C VAL A 67 -11.21 -10.34 2.43
N GLN A 68 -10.43 -9.59 3.23
CA GLN A 68 -9.13 -10.00 3.74
C GLN A 68 -9.17 -10.77 5.07
N SER A 69 -10.36 -11.16 5.56
CA SER A 69 -10.55 -11.83 6.86
C SER A 69 -9.95 -11.07 8.05
N GLY A 70 -9.90 -9.74 7.95
CA GLY A 70 -9.36 -8.86 8.99
C GLY A 70 -10.24 -8.76 10.23
N LEU A 71 -11.51 -9.20 10.16
CA LEU A 71 -12.40 -9.26 11.32
C LEU A 71 -11.88 -10.29 12.35
N GLU A 72 -11.45 -11.46 11.87
CA GLU A 72 -10.92 -12.53 12.72
C GLU A 72 -9.48 -12.27 13.14
N ASN A 73 -8.69 -11.67 12.25
CA ASN A 73 -7.26 -11.40 12.46
C ASN A 73 -6.87 -9.96 12.09
N PRO A 74 -7.23 -8.96 12.91
CA PRO A 74 -7.02 -7.55 12.57
C PRO A 74 -5.55 -7.14 12.37
N GLY A 75 -4.63 -7.83 13.02
CA GLY A 75 -3.18 -7.58 12.89
C GLY A 75 -2.53 -8.22 11.67
N ARG A 76 -3.17 -9.25 11.11
CA ARG A 76 -2.59 -10.11 10.09
C ARG A 76 -3.65 -10.54 9.05
N PRO A 77 -4.13 -9.61 8.22
CA PRO A 77 -5.09 -9.90 7.16
C PRO A 77 -4.47 -10.78 6.09
N VAL A 78 -5.32 -11.42 5.28
CA VAL A 78 -4.85 -12.11 4.07
C VAL A 78 -4.36 -11.08 3.07
N VAL A 79 -3.13 -11.24 2.57
CA VAL A 79 -2.44 -10.25 1.72
C VAL A 79 -2.09 -10.82 0.36
N ILE A 80 -1.61 -12.06 0.32
CA ILE A 80 -1.01 -12.65 -0.89
C ILE A 80 -1.94 -12.57 -2.10
N PRO A 81 -3.22 -13.03 -2.08
CA PRO A 81 -4.08 -13.02 -3.26
C PRO A 81 -4.53 -11.62 -3.70
N PHE A 82 -4.38 -10.61 -2.83
CA PHE A 82 -4.89 -9.26 -3.07
C PHE A 82 -3.82 -8.26 -3.51
N ARG A 83 -2.68 -8.75 -4.03
CA ARG A 83 -1.65 -7.92 -4.67
C ARG A 83 -1.81 -7.93 -6.19
N SER A 84 -1.33 -6.88 -6.84
CA SER A 84 -1.29 -6.78 -8.30
C SER A 84 -0.13 -7.61 -8.90
N TRP A 85 -0.23 -8.95 -8.86
CA TRP A 85 0.84 -9.84 -9.30
C TRP A 85 1.09 -9.78 -10.80
N SER A 86 0.03 -9.88 -11.59
CA SER A 86 0.11 -9.92 -13.05
C SER A 86 -1.15 -9.31 -13.69
N TYR A 87 -1.05 -8.83 -14.92
CA TYR A 87 -2.21 -8.45 -15.73
C TYR A 87 -3.10 -9.65 -16.10
N LEU A 88 -2.54 -10.85 -16.04
CA LEU A 88 -3.30 -12.09 -16.23
C LEU A 88 -4.13 -12.49 -15.01
N TYR A 89 -3.94 -11.79 -13.88
CA TYR A 89 -4.73 -11.96 -12.67
C TYR A 89 -5.54 -10.70 -12.33
N PRO A 90 -6.68 -10.47 -13.02
CA PRO A 90 -7.47 -9.25 -12.89
C PRO A 90 -8.10 -9.07 -11.50
N GLU A 91 -8.39 -10.17 -10.78
CA GLU A 91 -8.90 -10.11 -9.41
C GLU A 91 -7.89 -9.42 -8.47
N GLY A 92 -6.62 -9.79 -8.55
CA GLY A 92 -5.55 -9.15 -7.79
C GLY A 92 -5.38 -7.68 -8.13
N LEU A 93 -5.45 -7.32 -9.42
CA LEU A 93 -5.42 -5.92 -9.86
C LEU A 93 -6.58 -5.11 -9.30
N PHE A 94 -7.79 -5.67 -9.30
CA PHE A 94 -8.97 -5.00 -8.75
C PHE A 94 -8.86 -4.76 -7.25
N TRP A 95 -8.52 -5.79 -6.49
CA TRP A 95 -8.49 -5.71 -5.03
C TRP A 95 -7.26 -4.97 -4.48
N SER A 96 -6.14 -4.94 -5.22
CA SER A 96 -4.86 -4.44 -4.71
C SER A 96 -4.92 -3.02 -4.15
N SER A 97 -5.70 -2.14 -4.77
CA SER A 97 -5.87 -0.76 -4.31
C SER A 97 -6.74 -0.61 -3.06
N PHE A 98 -7.57 -1.59 -2.75
CA PHE A 98 -8.48 -1.54 -1.59
C PHE A 98 -7.97 -2.38 -0.42
N ALA A 99 -7.20 -3.41 -0.72
CA ALA A 99 -6.62 -4.29 0.29
C ALA A 99 -5.39 -3.65 0.97
N HIS A 100 -5.05 -4.13 2.18
CA HIS A 100 -3.97 -3.57 2.98
C HIS A 100 -3.10 -4.66 3.61
N ALA A 101 -1.81 -4.38 3.75
CA ALA A 101 -0.84 -5.34 4.25
C ALA A 101 -0.95 -5.61 5.76
N ASN A 102 -1.40 -4.62 6.53
CA ASN A 102 -1.54 -4.73 7.98
C ASN A 102 -2.38 -3.56 8.54
N ARG A 103 -2.67 -3.64 9.85
CA ARG A 103 -3.48 -2.64 10.57
C ARG A 103 -2.90 -1.22 10.50
N GLY A 104 -1.57 -1.06 10.62
CA GLY A 104 -0.93 0.26 10.54
C GLY A 104 -1.07 0.87 9.15
N HIS A 105 -0.94 0.05 8.10
CA HIS A 105 -1.07 0.48 6.71
C HIS A 105 -2.49 0.99 6.40
N ILE A 106 -3.53 0.24 6.78
CA ILE A 106 -4.92 0.70 6.57
C ILE A 106 -5.21 1.95 7.37
N THR A 107 -4.84 2.01 8.66
CA THR A 107 -5.11 3.19 9.52
C THR A 107 -4.47 4.45 8.94
N GLY A 108 -3.21 4.38 8.49
CA GLY A 108 -2.52 5.51 7.86
C GLY A 108 -3.22 6.00 6.59
N ASN A 109 -3.65 5.08 5.73
CA ASN A 109 -4.39 5.41 4.51
C ASN A 109 -5.77 6.00 4.81
N LEU A 110 -6.52 5.43 5.76
CA LEU A 110 -7.85 5.94 6.12
C LEU A 110 -7.80 7.35 6.71
N LEU A 111 -6.89 7.62 7.63
CA LEU A 111 -6.70 8.95 8.20
C LEU A 111 -6.32 9.98 7.13
N SER A 112 -5.38 9.61 6.25
CA SER A 112 -5.01 10.46 5.12
C SER A 112 -6.16 10.67 4.14
N THR A 113 -6.98 9.64 3.87
CA THR A 113 -8.17 9.73 3.03
C THR A 113 -9.21 10.67 3.63
N LEU A 114 -9.48 10.57 4.93
CA LEU A 114 -10.44 11.46 5.60
C LEU A 114 -10.06 12.93 5.47
N VAL A 115 -8.77 13.26 5.64
CA VAL A 115 -8.29 14.64 5.55
C VAL A 115 -8.22 15.10 4.09
N ALA A 116 -7.46 14.41 3.23
CA ALA A 116 -7.27 14.79 1.84
C ALA A 116 -8.56 14.69 1.04
N GLY A 117 -9.33 13.62 1.25
CA GLY A 117 -10.63 13.40 0.62
C GLY A 117 -11.65 14.45 1.03
N GLY A 118 -11.71 14.79 2.32
CA GLY A 118 -12.58 15.87 2.78
C GLY A 118 -12.28 17.22 2.11
N ILE A 119 -11.00 17.59 1.97
CA ILE A 119 -10.59 18.81 1.25
C ILE A 119 -10.90 18.70 -0.24
N ALA A 120 -10.58 17.58 -0.86
CA ALA A 120 -10.80 17.36 -2.30
C ALA A 120 -12.30 17.35 -2.64
N GLU A 121 -13.12 16.68 -1.84
CA GLU A 121 -14.58 16.62 -2.02
C GLU A 121 -15.23 17.98 -1.78
N TYR A 122 -14.76 18.74 -0.78
CA TYR A 122 -15.19 20.13 -0.59
C TYR A 122 -14.82 20.99 -1.81
N ALA A 123 -13.62 20.83 -2.35
CA ALA A 123 -13.21 21.53 -3.55
C ALA A 123 -14.05 21.13 -4.78
N PHE A 124 -14.34 19.84 -4.94
CA PHE A 124 -15.22 19.34 -6.00
C PHE A 124 -16.65 19.86 -5.83
N GLY A 125 -17.18 19.82 -4.62
CA GLY A 125 -18.52 20.27 -4.26
C GLY A 125 -19.64 19.36 -4.79
N HIS A 126 -20.68 19.20 -4.01
CA HIS A 126 -21.89 18.46 -4.42
C HIS A 126 -22.87 19.34 -5.20
N PHE A 127 -22.77 20.65 -5.03
CA PHE A 127 -23.62 21.65 -5.70
C PHE A 127 -22.78 22.39 -6.73
N PRO A 128 -22.88 22.08 -8.04
CA PRO A 128 -22.03 22.70 -9.08
C PRO A 128 -22.18 24.21 -9.19
N GLY A 129 -23.40 24.73 -9.07
CA GLY A 129 -23.74 26.15 -9.14
C GLY A 129 -23.59 26.90 -7.81
N GLY A 130 -23.11 26.24 -6.74
CA GLY A 130 -23.22 26.80 -5.40
C GLY A 130 -24.64 26.68 -4.84
N ARG A 131 -24.80 26.93 -3.55
CA ARG A 131 -26.09 27.01 -2.86
C ARG A 131 -26.04 28.13 -1.85
N GLU A 132 -26.96 29.09 -1.96
CA GLU A 132 -27.18 30.04 -0.88
C GLU A 132 -27.74 29.27 0.33
N VAL A 133 -27.10 29.44 1.47
CA VAL A 133 -27.56 28.89 2.74
C VAL A 133 -28.05 30.05 3.58
N ASP A 134 -29.37 30.28 3.54
CA ASP A 134 -30.02 31.27 4.40
C ASP A 134 -29.69 30.97 5.88
N GLY A 135 -29.50 32.06 6.64
CA GLY A 135 -29.00 31.99 8.05
C GLY A 135 -29.96 31.32 9.04
N GLU A 136 -31.12 30.88 8.62
CA GLU A 136 -32.07 30.12 9.46
C GLU A 136 -31.77 28.62 9.38
N THR A 137 -31.80 27.99 10.52
CA THR A 137 -31.60 26.56 10.75
C THR A 137 -32.41 25.69 9.81
N GLY A 138 -31.88 25.40 8.63
CA GLY A 138 -32.49 24.41 7.75
C GLY A 138 -32.60 23.06 8.46
N THR A 139 -33.80 22.69 8.84
CA THR A 139 -34.08 21.39 9.46
C THR A 139 -33.75 20.28 8.47
N LEU A 140 -33.35 19.09 8.97
CA LEU A 140 -33.10 17.88 8.16
C LEU A 140 -34.18 17.62 7.10
N ARG A 141 -35.40 18.14 7.36
CA ARG A 141 -36.58 18.03 6.50
C ARG A 141 -36.48 18.83 5.21
N SER A 142 -35.73 19.96 5.18
CA SER A 142 -35.51 20.75 3.96
C SER A 142 -34.35 20.19 3.10
N ALA A 143 -33.48 19.35 3.65
CA ALA A 143 -32.42 18.69 2.95
C ALA A 143 -32.81 17.33 2.34
N LEU A 144 -33.94 16.75 2.80
CA LEU A 144 -34.48 15.54 2.19
C LEU A 144 -35.24 15.91 0.91
N PRO A 145 -35.04 15.15 -0.18
CA PRO A 145 -35.82 15.37 -1.40
C PRO A 145 -37.31 15.25 -1.06
N SER A 146 -38.11 16.23 -1.54
CA SER A 146 -39.55 16.16 -1.36
C SER A 146 -40.08 14.86 -2.00
N ARG A 147 -41.18 14.31 -1.50
CA ARG A 147 -41.82 13.13 -2.11
C ARG A 147 -42.06 13.32 -3.60
N ALA A 148 -42.27 14.57 -4.05
CA ALA A 148 -42.41 14.93 -5.45
C ALA A 148 -41.10 14.80 -6.23
N SER A 149 -39.94 15.13 -5.63
CA SER A 149 -38.62 14.94 -6.28
C SER A 149 -38.20 13.47 -6.32
N ILE A 150 -38.52 12.69 -5.28
CA ILE A 150 -38.30 11.23 -5.32
C ILE A 150 -39.23 10.57 -6.36
N GLY A 151 -40.49 11.03 -6.47
CA GLY A 151 -41.40 10.58 -7.51
C GLY A 151 -40.88 10.91 -8.92
N ARG A 152 -40.31 12.10 -9.10
CA ARG A 152 -39.71 12.53 -10.38
C ARG A 152 -38.43 11.75 -10.72
N ILE A 153 -37.54 11.53 -9.75
CA ILE A 153 -36.36 10.67 -9.95
C ILE A 153 -36.80 9.23 -10.27
N ARG A 154 -37.84 8.73 -9.63
CA ARG A 154 -38.39 7.39 -9.89
C ARG A 154 -39.11 7.29 -11.23
N SER A 155 -39.82 8.31 -11.68
CA SER A 155 -40.54 8.32 -12.94
C SER A 155 -39.61 8.66 -14.12
N GLU A 156 -38.73 9.66 -13.99
CA GLU A 156 -37.83 10.06 -15.07
C GLU A 156 -36.59 9.14 -15.17
N GLY A 157 -36.05 8.70 -14.04
CA GLY A 157 -34.90 7.74 -14.02
C GLY A 157 -35.29 6.33 -14.44
N LEU A 158 -36.47 5.83 -14.02
CA LEU A 158 -36.94 4.50 -14.41
C LEU A 158 -37.55 4.50 -15.82
N SER A 159 -38.11 5.60 -16.30
CA SER A 159 -38.56 5.74 -17.68
C SER A 159 -37.40 5.89 -18.66
N ALA A 160 -36.30 6.53 -18.24
CA ALA A 160 -35.08 6.63 -19.05
C ALA A 160 -34.31 5.30 -19.16
N VAL A 161 -34.49 4.38 -18.23
CA VAL A 161 -33.81 3.07 -18.21
C VAL A 161 -34.68 1.94 -18.78
N GLY A 162 -35.96 2.20 -19.14
CA GLY A 162 -36.79 1.23 -19.87
C GLY A 162 -37.11 -0.06 -19.11
N PHE A 163 -37.23 -0.01 -17.77
CA PHE A 163 -37.54 -1.17 -16.93
C PHE A 163 -39.03 -1.59 -16.93
N ASP A 164 -39.75 -1.23 -18.00
CA ASP A 164 -41.11 -1.72 -18.20
C ASP A 164 -41.11 -2.84 -19.25
N ARG A 165 -40.87 -4.08 -18.81
CA ARG A 165 -40.98 -5.33 -19.61
C ARG A 165 -39.85 -5.64 -20.58
N GLY A 166 -38.68 -6.05 -20.10
CA GLY A 166 -37.66 -6.74 -20.90
C GLY A 166 -36.22 -6.21 -20.70
N LEU A 167 -35.24 -6.99 -21.13
CA LEU A 167 -33.81 -6.61 -21.11
C LEU A 167 -33.60 -5.29 -21.87
N PRO A 168 -32.71 -4.38 -21.40
CA PRO A 168 -32.45 -3.10 -22.03
C PRO A 168 -31.95 -3.31 -23.45
N THR A 169 -32.62 -2.71 -24.42
CA THR A 169 -32.19 -2.73 -25.83
C THR A 169 -31.06 -1.72 -26.05
N VAL A 170 -30.21 -1.93 -27.06
CA VAL A 170 -29.11 -1.03 -27.44
C VAL A 170 -29.58 0.42 -27.64
N ALA A 171 -30.85 0.60 -28.04
CA ALA A 171 -31.50 1.92 -28.18
C ALA A 171 -31.75 2.63 -26.83
N SER A 172 -31.98 1.88 -25.73
CA SER A 172 -32.15 2.49 -24.40
C SER A 172 -30.81 2.92 -23.78
N LEU A 173 -29.71 2.24 -24.13
CA LEU A 173 -28.35 2.65 -23.77
C LEU A 173 -27.90 3.90 -24.53
N SER A 174 -28.32 4.07 -25.80
CA SER A 174 -28.02 5.29 -26.57
C SER A 174 -28.82 6.52 -26.11
N ALA A 175 -30.01 6.35 -25.53
CA ALA A 175 -30.79 7.44 -24.95
C ALA A 175 -30.19 7.97 -23.63
N VAL A 176 -29.53 7.10 -22.84
CA VAL A 176 -28.73 7.51 -21.66
C VAL A 176 -27.44 8.23 -22.09
N ALA A 177 -26.90 7.86 -23.26
CA ALA A 177 -25.74 8.50 -23.87
C ALA A 177 -26.07 9.84 -24.57
N SER A 178 -27.34 10.14 -24.88
CA SER A 178 -27.77 11.44 -25.38
C SER A 178 -27.74 12.47 -24.22
N GLY A 179 -26.80 13.40 -24.32
CA GLY A 179 -26.21 14.24 -23.28
C GLY A 179 -27.10 15.05 -22.31
N SER A 180 -28.43 14.99 -22.37
CA SER A 180 -29.30 15.76 -21.46
C SER A 180 -29.61 15.00 -20.15
N GLY A 181 -29.85 13.70 -20.22
CA GLY A 181 -30.12 12.88 -19.03
C GLY A 181 -28.86 12.64 -18.18
N ALA A 182 -27.71 12.44 -18.82
CA ALA A 182 -26.43 12.27 -18.13
C ALA A 182 -25.96 13.56 -17.45
N ARG A 183 -26.21 14.73 -18.03
CA ARG A 183 -25.93 16.04 -17.39
C ARG A 183 -26.79 16.25 -16.14
N SER A 184 -28.06 15.95 -16.18
CA SER A 184 -28.96 16.12 -15.03
C SER A 184 -28.59 15.18 -13.87
N LEU A 185 -28.13 13.95 -14.16
CA LEU A 185 -27.63 13.04 -13.15
C LEU A 185 -26.30 13.50 -12.55
N ALA A 186 -25.37 14.01 -13.39
CA ALA A 186 -24.08 14.49 -12.92
C ALA A 186 -24.18 15.79 -12.08
N GLU A 187 -25.28 16.52 -12.20
CA GLU A 187 -25.57 17.72 -11.40
C GLU A 187 -26.31 17.41 -10.10
N ASN A 188 -26.87 16.21 -9.96
CA ASN A 188 -27.58 15.81 -8.75
C ASN A 188 -26.61 15.67 -7.55
N PRO A 189 -26.83 16.40 -6.44
CA PRO A 189 -25.92 16.41 -5.30
C PRO A 189 -25.78 15.04 -4.62
N TYR A 190 -26.80 14.21 -4.62
CA TYR A 190 -26.73 12.84 -4.06
C TYR A 190 -25.88 11.92 -4.95
N VAL A 191 -26.05 12.01 -6.27
CA VAL A 191 -25.25 11.25 -7.22
C VAL A 191 -23.79 11.67 -7.14
N ARG A 192 -23.51 12.97 -7.02
CA ARG A 192 -22.14 13.48 -6.84
C ARG A 192 -21.51 12.98 -5.54
N ALA A 193 -22.23 13.05 -4.44
CA ALA A 193 -21.76 12.65 -3.12
C ALA A 193 -21.58 11.12 -2.98
N LEU A 194 -22.54 10.34 -3.44
CA LEU A 194 -22.59 8.90 -3.11
C LEU A 194 -22.14 7.97 -4.24
N ALA A 195 -22.01 8.50 -5.46
CA ALA A 195 -21.59 7.70 -6.62
C ALA A 195 -20.36 8.26 -7.34
N ILE A 196 -20.36 9.56 -7.70
CA ILE A 196 -19.29 10.13 -8.53
C ILE A 196 -17.99 10.21 -7.73
N VAL A 197 -18.01 10.77 -6.52
CA VAL A 197 -16.79 10.92 -5.72
C VAL A 197 -16.19 9.56 -5.32
N PRO A 198 -16.93 8.65 -4.65
CA PRO A 198 -16.36 7.34 -4.29
C PRO A 198 -16.07 6.49 -5.53
N GLY A 199 -16.88 6.56 -6.58
CA GLY A 199 -16.65 5.88 -7.85
C GLY A 199 -15.38 6.36 -8.56
N ALA A 200 -15.09 7.67 -8.55
CA ALA A 200 -13.85 8.22 -9.07
C ALA A 200 -12.63 7.75 -8.27
N MET A 201 -12.73 7.70 -6.93
CA MET A 201 -11.67 7.16 -6.08
C MET A 201 -11.42 5.68 -6.37
N ALA A 202 -12.50 4.89 -6.50
CA ALA A 202 -12.39 3.47 -6.83
C ALA A 202 -11.81 3.22 -8.20
N LEU A 203 -12.31 3.92 -9.22
CA LEU A 203 -11.80 3.83 -10.59
C LEU A 203 -10.31 4.21 -10.65
N PHE A 204 -9.94 5.31 -10.00
CA PHE A 204 -8.54 5.73 -9.96
C PHE A 204 -7.67 4.68 -9.26
N GLY A 205 -8.14 4.08 -8.16
CA GLY A 205 -7.43 3.00 -7.48
C GLY A 205 -7.12 1.83 -8.43
N VAL A 206 -8.13 1.33 -9.13
CA VAL A 206 -7.96 0.25 -10.12
C VAL A 206 -7.03 0.66 -11.26
N LEU A 207 -7.20 1.86 -11.82
CA LEU A 207 -6.32 2.35 -12.87
C LEU A 207 -4.87 2.51 -12.39
N ALA A 208 -4.67 3.00 -11.16
CA ALA A 208 -3.33 3.16 -10.61
C ALA A 208 -2.59 1.81 -10.49
N SER A 209 -3.28 0.72 -10.14
CA SER A 209 -2.68 -0.61 -10.05
C SER A 209 -2.15 -1.15 -11.39
N LEU A 210 -2.72 -0.68 -12.51
CA LEU A 210 -2.25 -1.05 -13.86
C LEU A 210 -0.90 -0.40 -14.23
N PHE A 211 -0.55 0.73 -13.60
CA PHE A 211 0.64 1.52 -13.95
C PHE A 211 1.75 1.43 -12.91
N VAL A 212 1.58 0.60 -11.87
CA VAL A 212 2.59 0.40 -10.84
C VAL A 212 3.33 -0.91 -11.08
N LEU A 213 4.65 -0.85 -10.97
CA LEU A 213 5.52 -2.00 -11.16
C LEU A 213 5.49 -2.91 -9.93
N GLY A 214 5.31 -4.21 -10.18
CA GLY A 214 5.38 -5.27 -9.19
C GLY A 214 4.13 -5.40 -8.33
N PRO A 215 4.14 -6.34 -7.38
CA PRO A 215 2.98 -6.73 -6.60
C PRO A 215 2.68 -5.71 -5.48
N VAL A 216 1.98 -4.63 -5.81
CA VAL A 216 1.59 -3.58 -4.87
C VAL A 216 0.26 -3.90 -4.19
N ILE A 217 0.03 -3.21 -3.06
CA ILE A 217 -1.18 -3.28 -2.26
C ILE A 217 -1.37 -1.97 -1.49
N GLY A 218 -2.60 -1.46 -1.41
CA GLY A 218 -2.99 -0.33 -0.57
C GLY A 218 -3.64 0.82 -1.32
N PHE A 219 -4.48 1.55 -0.61
CA PHE A 219 -5.23 2.71 -1.11
C PHE A 219 -4.37 3.97 -1.30
N SER A 220 -3.07 3.87 -1.06
CA SER A 220 -2.16 5.02 -1.03
C SER A 220 -2.05 5.78 -2.34
N GLY A 221 -2.16 5.12 -3.50
CA GLY A 221 -2.22 5.80 -4.80
C GLY A 221 -3.37 6.80 -4.88
N VAL A 222 -4.55 6.41 -4.41
CA VAL A 222 -5.73 7.29 -4.31
C VAL A 222 -5.51 8.40 -3.30
N VAL A 223 -4.91 8.10 -2.14
CA VAL A 223 -4.55 9.11 -1.12
C VAL A 223 -3.68 10.20 -1.71
N PHE A 224 -2.66 9.83 -2.48
CA PHE A 224 -1.79 10.81 -3.14
C PHE A 224 -2.52 11.59 -4.24
N ALA A 225 -3.48 10.99 -4.95
CA ALA A 225 -4.31 11.71 -5.90
C ALA A 225 -5.19 12.76 -5.20
N LEU A 226 -5.78 12.42 -4.06
CA LEU A 226 -6.54 13.36 -3.25
C LEU A 226 -5.67 14.51 -2.73
N TRP A 227 -4.43 14.23 -2.28
CA TRP A 227 -3.48 15.27 -1.88
C TRP A 227 -3.06 16.16 -3.05
N GLY A 228 -2.77 15.59 -4.23
CA GLY A 228 -2.47 16.36 -5.46
C GLY A 228 -3.62 17.28 -5.85
N PHE A 229 -4.84 16.76 -5.80
CA PHE A 229 -6.05 17.55 -6.07
C PHE A 229 -6.25 18.67 -5.04
N ALA A 230 -6.11 18.36 -3.76
CA ALA A 230 -6.26 19.32 -2.67
C ALA A 230 -5.19 20.43 -2.73
N LEU A 231 -3.94 20.11 -3.04
CA LEU A 231 -2.84 21.07 -3.19
C LEU A 231 -3.10 22.11 -4.29
N VAL A 232 -3.69 21.70 -5.39
CA VAL A 232 -4.05 22.63 -6.47
C VAL A 232 -5.23 23.53 -6.09
N CYS A 233 -6.26 22.95 -5.44
CA CYS A 233 -7.48 23.69 -5.10
C CYS A 233 -7.31 24.58 -3.86
N TYR A 234 -6.61 24.10 -2.83
CA TYR A 234 -6.44 24.75 -1.52
C TYR A 234 -5.02 24.56 -0.99
N PRO A 235 -3.98 25.14 -1.61
CA PRO A 235 -2.58 24.89 -1.26
C PRO A 235 -2.28 25.15 0.21
N ILE A 236 -2.64 26.32 0.73
CA ILE A 236 -2.35 26.72 2.14
C ILE A 236 -3.10 25.82 3.13
N GLY A 237 -4.39 25.57 2.89
CA GLY A 237 -5.19 24.69 3.74
C GLY A 237 -4.66 23.26 3.74
N THR A 238 -4.22 22.77 2.60
CA THR A 238 -3.63 21.44 2.44
C THR A 238 -2.29 21.32 3.17
N ILE A 239 -1.42 22.33 3.06
CA ILE A 239 -0.14 22.38 3.79
C ILE A 239 -0.38 22.44 5.30
N ALA A 240 -1.32 23.28 5.75
CA ALA A 240 -1.69 23.36 7.17
C ALA A 240 -2.23 22.02 7.70
N ALA A 241 -3.08 21.33 6.92
CA ALA A 241 -3.61 20.03 7.28
C ALA A 241 -2.50 18.96 7.36
N LEU A 242 -1.56 18.94 6.41
CA LEU A 242 -0.41 18.03 6.42
C LEU A 242 0.51 18.29 7.62
N THR A 243 0.81 19.54 7.90
CA THR A 243 1.63 19.93 9.07
C THR A 243 0.92 19.57 10.36
N GLY A 244 -0.37 19.85 10.48
CA GLY A 244 -1.18 19.48 11.63
C GLY A 244 -1.24 17.97 11.84
N ALA A 245 -1.47 17.21 10.78
CA ALA A 245 -1.49 15.74 10.84
C ALA A 245 -0.12 15.17 11.28
N THR A 246 0.97 15.75 10.80
CA THR A 246 2.32 15.35 11.18
C THR A 246 2.57 15.67 12.67
N LEU A 247 2.19 16.87 13.12
CA LEU A 247 2.32 17.27 14.52
C LEU A 247 1.52 16.35 15.47
N VAL A 248 0.27 16.03 15.09
CA VAL A 248 -0.57 15.09 15.86
C VAL A 248 0.08 13.71 15.91
N ASN A 249 0.57 13.20 14.78
CA ASN A 249 1.24 11.90 14.74
C ASN A 249 2.51 11.86 15.60
N VAL A 250 3.36 12.89 15.52
CA VAL A 250 4.59 12.98 16.34
C VAL A 250 4.22 13.06 17.82
N THR A 251 3.20 13.85 18.17
CA THR A 251 2.72 13.95 19.56
C THR A 251 2.19 12.61 20.04
N TYR A 252 1.38 11.93 19.24
CA TYR A 252 0.84 10.61 19.57
C TYR A 252 1.95 9.57 19.78
N GLU A 253 2.92 9.49 18.86
CA GLU A 253 4.04 8.56 18.97
C GLU A 253 4.92 8.87 20.20
N THR A 254 5.12 10.15 20.51
CA THR A 254 5.89 10.57 21.71
C THR A 254 5.18 10.20 23.00
N LEU A 255 3.84 10.30 23.04
CA LEU A 255 3.05 9.88 24.19
C LEU A 255 3.01 8.36 24.34
N ARG A 256 2.91 7.65 23.21
CA ARG A 256 2.86 6.19 23.18
C ARG A 256 4.20 5.54 23.55
N ASN A 257 5.28 6.09 23.06
CA ASN A 257 6.65 5.57 23.25
C ASN A 257 7.56 6.69 23.79
N PRO A 258 7.39 7.11 25.06
CA PRO A 258 8.14 8.24 25.62
C PRO A 258 9.64 7.96 25.74
N VAL A 259 10.03 6.69 25.77
CA VAL A 259 11.43 6.25 25.78
C VAL A 259 11.59 5.15 24.72
N VAL A 260 12.34 5.45 23.67
CA VAL A 260 12.75 4.46 22.67
C VAL A 260 14.16 4.02 23.01
N THR A 261 14.32 2.86 23.63
CA THR A 261 15.61 2.19 23.72
C THR A 261 15.88 1.56 22.36
N GLY A 262 16.76 2.18 21.59
CA GLY A 262 17.24 1.63 20.31
C GLY A 262 18.23 0.50 20.60
N GLU A 263 17.76 -0.73 20.76
CA GLU A 263 18.58 -1.88 20.47
C GLU A 263 18.65 -2.01 18.94
N ALA A 264 19.88 -2.08 18.41
CA ALA A 264 20.13 -2.39 17.01
C ALA A 264 19.77 -3.86 16.75
N SER A 265 18.48 -4.18 16.75
CA SER A 265 17.98 -5.46 16.24
C SER A 265 18.08 -5.41 14.73
N GLY A 266 18.89 -6.29 14.13
CA GLY A 266 18.93 -6.48 12.70
C GLY A 266 17.52 -6.74 12.18
N SER A 267 16.93 -5.81 11.44
CA SER A 267 15.63 -6.04 10.83
C SER A 267 15.84 -6.94 9.60
N TYR A 268 15.45 -8.19 9.71
CA TYR A 268 15.42 -9.14 8.58
C TYR A 268 14.21 -8.90 7.69
N GLY A 269 14.13 -7.73 7.12
CA GLY A 269 13.08 -7.34 6.19
C GLY A 269 13.58 -6.26 5.25
N PRO A 270 12.85 -5.96 4.18
CA PRO A 270 13.25 -4.90 3.28
C PRO A 270 13.42 -3.60 4.07
N PRO A 271 14.45 -2.79 3.75
CA PRO A 271 14.63 -1.49 4.37
C PRO A 271 13.32 -0.69 4.31
N GLY A 272 13.00 0.08 5.36
CA GLY A 272 11.72 0.79 5.42
C GLY A 272 11.48 1.78 4.26
N TRP A 273 12.52 2.16 3.49
CA TRP A 273 12.39 2.94 2.26
C TRP A 273 12.00 2.08 1.04
N ALA A 274 12.24 0.76 1.07
CA ALA A 274 11.88 -0.18 0.01
C ALA A 274 10.43 -0.72 0.13
N ASN A 275 9.72 -0.38 1.21
CA ASN A 275 8.33 -0.78 1.42
C ASN A 275 7.30 0.22 0.86
N VAL A 276 7.71 1.10 -0.06
CA VAL A 276 6.87 2.19 -0.57
C VAL A 276 6.74 2.08 -2.08
N ALA A 277 5.51 1.97 -2.57
CA ALA A 277 5.20 2.00 -4.01
C ALA A 277 5.30 3.44 -4.56
N ILE A 278 6.53 3.91 -4.80
CA ILE A 278 6.83 5.30 -5.17
C ILE A 278 6.13 5.69 -6.47
N GLN A 279 6.12 4.77 -7.45
CA GLN A 279 5.49 5.01 -8.75
C GLN A 279 4.00 5.30 -8.59
N GLY A 280 3.28 4.50 -7.79
CA GLY A 280 1.87 4.70 -7.51
C GLY A 280 1.57 6.00 -6.78
N HIS A 281 2.45 6.39 -5.85
CA HIS A 281 2.33 7.65 -5.12
C HIS A 281 2.58 8.86 -6.02
N ALA A 282 3.63 8.85 -6.83
CA ALA A 282 3.94 9.91 -7.77
C ALA A 282 2.86 10.05 -8.85
N LEU A 283 2.44 8.92 -9.44
CA LEU A 283 1.34 8.88 -10.40
C LEU A 283 0.06 9.46 -9.80
N GLY A 284 -0.29 9.05 -8.57
CA GLY A 284 -1.44 9.57 -7.84
C GLY A 284 -1.37 11.09 -7.71
N LEU A 285 -0.28 11.62 -7.18
CA LEU A 285 -0.12 13.04 -6.95
C LEU A 285 -0.24 13.88 -8.25
N ILE A 286 0.42 13.42 -9.32
CA ILE A 286 0.35 14.08 -10.64
C ILE A 286 -1.07 14.01 -11.20
N ALA A 287 -1.70 12.86 -11.22
CA ALA A 287 -3.03 12.69 -11.78
C ALA A 287 -4.08 13.52 -11.03
N GLY A 288 -4.02 13.54 -9.70
CA GLY A 288 -4.88 14.39 -8.88
C GLY A 288 -4.69 15.87 -9.17
N ALA A 289 -3.45 16.32 -9.31
CA ALA A 289 -3.15 17.70 -9.69
C ALA A 289 -3.68 18.05 -11.09
N ILE A 290 -3.52 17.16 -12.08
CA ILE A 290 -4.04 17.35 -13.44
C ILE A 290 -5.57 17.50 -13.44
N VAL A 291 -6.28 16.60 -12.73
CA VAL A 291 -7.75 16.65 -12.62
C VAL A 291 -8.20 17.94 -11.95
N ALA A 292 -7.49 18.39 -10.91
CA ALA A 292 -7.80 19.65 -10.23
C ALA A 292 -7.60 20.87 -11.15
N VAL A 293 -6.48 20.93 -11.88
CA VAL A 293 -6.21 22.00 -12.87
C VAL A 293 -7.29 22.03 -13.93
N TRP A 294 -7.67 20.87 -14.46
CA TRP A 294 -8.75 20.75 -15.44
C TRP A 294 -10.08 21.29 -14.86
N LEU A 295 -10.44 20.88 -13.64
CA LEU A 295 -11.66 21.33 -12.98
C LEU A 295 -11.66 22.85 -12.74
N VAL A 296 -10.57 23.41 -12.23
CA VAL A 296 -10.43 24.86 -11.99
C VAL A 296 -10.54 25.64 -13.29
N ARG A 297 -9.86 25.18 -14.35
CA ARG A 297 -9.95 25.83 -15.68
C ARG A 297 -11.35 25.76 -16.27
N ARG A 298 -12.01 24.61 -16.18
CA ARG A 298 -13.38 24.44 -16.63
C ARG A 298 -14.32 25.42 -15.94
N ARG A 299 -14.25 25.52 -14.62
CA ARG A 299 -15.10 26.44 -13.83
C ARG A 299 -14.84 27.91 -14.14
N ARG A 300 -13.57 28.28 -14.37
CA ARG A 300 -13.26 29.66 -14.83
C ARG A 300 -13.94 29.99 -16.14
N ARG A 301 -13.91 29.09 -17.12
CA ARG A 301 -14.60 29.29 -18.41
C ARG A 301 -16.12 29.42 -18.25
N GLU A 302 -16.71 28.59 -17.38
CA GLU A 302 -18.15 28.66 -17.07
C GLU A 302 -18.52 30.00 -16.41
N THR A 303 -17.69 30.53 -15.51
CA THR A 303 -17.89 31.86 -14.87
C THR A 303 -17.63 33.04 -15.84
N GLU A 304 -16.69 32.90 -16.75
CA GLU A 304 -16.41 33.92 -17.77
C GLU A 304 -17.54 34.01 -18.83
N ALA A 305 -18.20 32.88 -19.08
CA ALA A 305 -19.32 32.79 -20.01
C ALA A 305 -20.65 33.35 -19.41
N ASP A 306 -20.76 33.46 -18.09
CA ASP A 306 -21.89 34.04 -17.39
C ASP A 306 -21.47 35.29 -16.61
N PRO A 307 -21.74 36.50 -17.15
CA PRO A 307 -21.39 37.78 -16.50
C PRO A 307 -22.07 38.01 -15.13
N TYR A 308 -23.15 37.28 -14.85
CA TYR A 308 -23.94 37.37 -13.60
C TYR A 308 -23.58 36.30 -12.60
N ALA A 309 -22.68 35.36 -12.93
CA ALA A 309 -22.23 34.36 -11.99
C ALA A 309 -21.49 35.00 -10.80
N ASP A 310 -21.95 34.70 -9.60
CA ASP A 310 -21.34 35.20 -8.37
C ASP A 310 -19.87 34.78 -8.27
N ARG A 311 -18.96 35.76 -8.43
CA ARG A 311 -17.51 35.56 -8.43
C ARG A 311 -16.95 35.19 -7.06
N ASP A 312 -17.73 35.36 -6.00
CA ASP A 312 -17.24 35.18 -4.61
C ASP A 312 -17.46 33.79 -4.00
N THR A 313 -18.20 32.90 -4.65
CA THR A 313 -18.54 31.58 -4.09
C THR A 313 -17.69 30.42 -4.64
N GLY A 314 -16.82 30.63 -5.60
CA GLY A 314 -16.00 29.58 -6.22
C GLY A 314 -14.79 29.11 -5.36
N PRO A 315 -14.23 27.93 -5.61
CA PRO A 315 -13.02 27.44 -4.93
C PRO A 315 -11.81 28.40 -5.04
N GLY A 316 -11.82 29.28 -6.04
CA GLY A 316 -10.85 30.36 -6.18
C GLY A 316 -11.12 31.58 -5.29
N ALA A 317 -12.28 31.73 -4.67
CA ALA A 317 -12.58 32.88 -3.81
C ALA A 317 -11.78 32.83 -2.51
N VAL A 318 -11.71 31.66 -1.87
CA VAL A 318 -10.89 31.46 -0.65
C VAL A 318 -9.41 31.56 -0.99
N SER A 319 -8.99 31.00 -2.13
CA SER A 319 -7.61 31.12 -2.62
C SER A 319 -7.28 32.57 -3.00
N ARG A 320 -8.24 33.35 -3.53
CA ARG A 320 -8.11 34.79 -3.83
C ARG A 320 -8.14 35.65 -2.57
N ALA A 321 -8.97 35.32 -1.58
CA ALA A 321 -9.03 36.07 -0.31
C ALA A 321 -7.74 35.93 0.51
N ILE A 322 -7.02 34.82 0.36
CA ILE A 322 -5.73 34.58 1.02
C ILE A 322 -4.56 35.05 0.15
N VAL A 323 -4.74 35.10 -1.18
CA VAL A 323 -3.73 35.47 -2.20
C VAL A 323 -4.18 36.74 -2.95
N SER A 324 -5.05 37.56 -2.37
CA SER A 324 -5.38 38.86 -2.94
C SER A 324 -4.12 39.73 -2.97
N ASP A 325 -3.56 39.94 -4.13
CA ASP A 325 -2.31 40.67 -4.43
C ASP A 325 -0.98 39.98 -4.08
N GLY A 326 -0.99 38.75 -3.59
CA GLY A 326 0.25 37.98 -3.38
C GLY A 326 0.82 37.50 -4.72
N ASP A 327 2.08 37.84 -4.95
CA ASP A 327 2.89 37.40 -6.07
C ASP A 327 2.69 35.90 -6.36
N ARG A 328 2.28 35.57 -7.61
CA ARG A 328 2.13 34.19 -8.08
C ARG A 328 3.40 33.35 -7.87
N GLY A 329 4.56 34.01 -7.87
CA GLY A 329 5.83 33.44 -7.54
C GLY A 329 5.87 32.88 -6.10
N THR A 330 5.29 33.60 -5.14
CA THR A 330 5.20 33.17 -3.74
C THR A 330 4.32 31.93 -3.61
N THR A 331 3.18 31.89 -4.31
CA THR A 331 2.28 30.71 -4.30
C THR A 331 2.97 29.49 -4.91
N ALA A 332 3.67 29.66 -6.03
CA ALA A 332 4.46 28.61 -6.66
C ALA A 332 5.58 28.10 -5.74
N LEU A 333 6.30 29.01 -5.09
CA LEU A 333 7.39 28.66 -4.18
C LEU A 333 6.87 27.89 -2.94
N VAL A 334 5.74 28.32 -2.38
CA VAL A 334 5.09 27.63 -1.26
C VAL A 334 4.63 26.24 -1.67
N ALA A 335 4.00 26.10 -2.84
CA ALA A 335 3.59 24.80 -3.39
C ALA A 335 4.80 23.88 -3.64
N PHE A 336 5.87 24.42 -4.25
CA PHE A 336 7.12 23.70 -4.48
C PHE A 336 7.72 23.17 -3.17
N GLY A 337 7.89 24.06 -2.20
CA GLY A 337 8.42 23.69 -0.87
C GLY A 337 7.56 22.67 -0.15
N ALA A 338 6.23 22.79 -0.24
CA ALA A 338 5.30 21.85 0.37
C ALA A 338 5.40 20.44 -0.24
N VAL A 339 5.47 20.34 -1.57
CA VAL A 339 5.62 19.05 -2.26
C VAL A 339 6.98 18.41 -1.93
N LEU A 340 8.05 19.20 -1.91
CA LEU A 340 9.37 18.71 -1.50
C LEU A 340 9.35 18.18 -0.07
N LEU A 341 8.84 18.96 0.89
CA LEU A 341 8.77 18.56 2.30
C LEU A 341 7.87 17.33 2.49
N PHE A 342 6.71 17.32 1.85
CA PHE A 342 5.81 16.18 1.89
C PHE A 342 6.46 14.94 1.27
N GLY A 343 6.98 15.05 0.06
CA GLY A 343 7.63 13.95 -0.64
C GLY A 343 8.84 13.42 0.11
N ALA A 344 9.65 14.30 0.70
CA ALA A 344 10.77 13.90 1.54
C ALA A 344 10.30 13.13 2.79
N SER A 345 9.26 13.61 3.48
CA SER A 345 8.69 12.97 4.67
C SER A 345 8.06 11.61 4.37
N ARG A 346 7.52 11.43 3.17
CA ARG A 346 6.88 10.19 2.70
C ARG A 346 7.81 9.30 1.87
N ARG A 347 9.10 9.60 1.86
CA ARG A 347 10.14 8.83 1.18
C ARG A 347 9.92 8.68 -0.33
N LEU A 348 9.27 9.66 -0.99
CA LEU A 348 9.10 9.67 -2.45
C LEU A 348 10.44 9.78 -3.21
N TRP A 349 11.52 10.08 -2.51
CA TRP A 349 12.88 10.09 -3.03
C TRP A 349 13.54 8.70 -3.07
N ALA A 350 12.93 7.66 -2.49
CA ALA A 350 13.55 6.35 -2.36
C ALA A 350 13.35 5.52 -3.63
N VAL A 351 14.05 5.86 -4.70
CA VAL A 351 14.13 5.01 -5.91
C VAL A 351 15.09 3.87 -5.64
N TYR A 352 14.64 2.63 -5.77
CA TYR A 352 15.46 1.46 -5.46
C TYR A 352 15.27 0.33 -6.46
N TRP A 353 16.29 -0.54 -6.53
CA TRP A 353 16.28 -1.78 -7.31
C TRP A 353 16.54 -2.97 -6.40
N TYR A 354 15.75 -4.03 -6.54
CA TYR A 354 15.95 -5.27 -5.80
C TYR A 354 16.90 -6.18 -6.56
N LEU A 355 18.01 -6.59 -5.90
CA LEU A 355 19.06 -7.42 -6.50
C LEU A 355 18.96 -8.92 -6.10
N GLY A 356 17.96 -9.30 -5.32
CA GLY A 356 17.83 -10.63 -4.73
C GLY A 356 18.57 -10.80 -3.40
N ASN A 357 18.30 -11.92 -2.71
CA ASN A 357 18.91 -12.24 -1.41
C ASN A 357 18.83 -11.07 -0.41
N GLU A 358 17.68 -10.37 -0.37
CA GLU A 358 17.44 -9.21 0.52
C GLU A 358 18.35 -8.00 0.25
N ARG A 359 19.02 -7.95 -0.91
CA ARG A 359 19.88 -6.83 -1.30
C ARG A 359 19.09 -5.82 -2.14
N TYR A 360 19.26 -4.55 -1.80
CA TYR A 360 18.60 -3.42 -2.47
C TYR A 360 19.63 -2.35 -2.80
N GLU A 361 19.55 -1.76 -3.99
CA GLU A 361 20.30 -0.55 -4.34
C GLU A 361 19.37 0.67 -4.27
N LEU A 362 19.78 1.72 -3.59
CA LEU A 362 19.01 2.96 -3.42
C LEU A 362 19.68 4.11 -4.18
N TYR A 363 18.99 4.65 -5.16
CA TYR A 363 19.44 5.74 -6.03
C TYR A 363 18.94 7.10 -5.50
N ARG A 364 19.50 7.59 -4.39
CA ARG A 364 19.08 8.82 -3.71
C ARG A 364 19.11 10.06 -4.60
N ALA A 365 20.17 10.25 -5.39
CA ALA A 365 20.32 11.42 -6.25
C ALA A 365 19.23 11.46 -7.33
N ILE A 366 18.95 10.33 -7.97
CA ILE A 366 17.87 10.19 -8.95
C ILE A 366 16.53 10.48 -8.28
N GLY A 367 16.27 9.87 -7.13
CA GLY A 367 15.02 10.06 -6.39
C GLY A 367 14.78 11.49 -5.96
N LEU A 368 15.79 12.19 -5.43
CA LEU A 368 15.69 13.60 -5.07
C LEU A 368 15.49 14.50 -6.29
N GLY A 369 16.16 14.21 -7.41
CA GLY A 369 15.96 14.91 -8.67
C GLY A 369 14.51 14.77 -9.19
N LEU A 370 13.98 13.54 -9.19
CA LEU A 370 12.60 13.27 -9.58
C LEU A 370 11.58 13.96 -8.66
N LEU A 371 11.83 13.95 -7.35
CA LEU A 371 10.98 14.67 -6.39
C LEU A 371 11.00 16.18 -6.62
N ALA A 372 12.17 16.76 -6.92
CA ALA A 372 12.28 18.19 -7.25
C ALA A 372 11.52 18.54 -8.53
N VAL A 373 11.62 17.70 -9.55
CA VAL A 373 10.87 17.83 -10.80
C VAL A 373 9.36 17.72 -10.54
N LEU A 374 8.92 16.74 -9.76
CA LEU A 374 7.52 16.59 -9.36
C LEU A 374 7.01 17.83 -8.63
N ALA A 375 7.79 18.37 -7.69
CA ALA A 375 7.47 19.59 -6.98
C ALA A 375 7.33 20.80 -7.93
N ALA A 376 8.23 20.91 -8.92
CA ALA A 376 8.17 21.95 -9.93
C ALA A 376 6.91 21.85 -10.81
N VAL A 377 6.53 20.63 -11.24
CA VAL A 377 5.30 20.40 -12.01
C VAL A 377 4.06 20.84 -11.23
N VAL A 378 3.95 20.44 -9.96
CA VAL A 378 2.81 20.82 -9.11
C VAL A 378 2.81 22.34 -8.87
N ALA A 379 3.97 22.94 -8.60
CA ALA A 379 4.09 24.39 -8.41
C ALA A 379 3.64 25.17 -9.64
N LEU A 380 4.05 24.75 -10.84
CA LEU A 380 3.62 25.35 -12.10
C LEU A 380 2.11 25.18 -12.34
N ALA A 381 1.56 24.02 -12.00
CA ALA A 381 0.13 23.75 -12.09
C ALA A 381 -0.68 24.66 -11.15
N VAL A 382 -0.18 24.87 -9.91
CA VAL A 382 -0.81 25.72 -8.90
C VAL A 382 -0.68 27.21 -9.24
N ALA A 383 0.50 27.63 -9.72
CA ALA A 383 0.77 29.03 -10.09
C ALA A 383 -0.08 29.51 -11.26
N GLY A 384 -0.63 28.60 -12.04
CA GLY A 384 -1.45 28.77 -13.25
C GLY A 384 -1.56 30.18 -13.78
N ARG A 385 -0.91 30.54 -14.89
CA ARG A 385 -1.04 31.87 -15.51
C ARG A 385 -2.45 32.04 -16.05
N ASP A 386 -3.09 33.17 -15.73
CA ASP A 386 -4.39 33.54 -16.31
C ASP A 386 -4.24 33.91 -17.81
N GLU A 387 -3.02 34.22 -18.23
CA GLU A 387 -2.68 34.45 -19.62
C GLU A 387 -1.89 33.27 -20.18
N PRO A 388 -2.24 32.74 -21.36
CA PRO A 388 -1.42 31.78 -22.06
C PRO A 388 -0.03 32.40 -22.31
N LEU A 389 1.02 31.57 -22.24
CA LEU A 389 2.40 31.99 -22.54
C LEU A 389 2.56 32.63 -23.93
N ARG A 390 1.54 32.45 -24.78
CA ARG A 390 1.33 33.16 -26.06
C ARG A 390 -0.17 33.36 -26.24
N PRO A 391 -0.66 34.63 -26.30
CA PRO A 391 -2.07 34.98 -26.49
C PRO A 391 -2.66 34.43 -27.80
N ASP A 392 -1.83 34.13 -28.79
CA ASP A 392 -2.23 33.75 -30.14
C ASP A 392 -2.55 32.26 -30.31
N LEU A 393 -2.37 31.47 -29.30
CA LEU A 393 -2.74 30.04 -29.28
C LEU A 393 -4.09 29.85 -28.59
N ALA A 394 -5.15 30.44 -29.14
CA ALA A 394 -6.50 29.93 -28.94
C ALA A 394 -6.53 28.50 -29.47
N VAL A 395 -6.63 27.55 -28.56
CA VAL A 395 -6.68 26.12 -28.92
C VAL A 395 -8.06 25.85 -29.51
N PRO A 396 -8.20 25.64 -30.85
CA PRO A 396 -9.46 25.18 -31.39
C PRO A 396 -9.81 23.86 -30.77
N GLU A 397 -11.07 23.60 -30.52
CA GLU A 397 -11.52 22.26 -30.10
C GLU A 397 -11.06 21.26 -31.17
N PRO A 398 -10.24 20.27 -30.81
CA PRO A 398 -9.68 19.36 -31.80
C PRO A 398 -10.75 18.36 -32.25
N GLU A 399 -11.21 18.53 -33.49
CA GLU A 399 -12.10 17.56 -34.13
C GLU A 399 -11.42 16.22 -34.46
N THR A 400 -10.08 16.18 -34.38
CA THR A 400 -9.28 14.98 -34.67
C THR A 400 -8.10 14.83 -33.71
N VAL A 401 -7.64 13.59 -33.49
CA VAL A 401 -6.43 13.29 -32.70
C VAL A 401 -5.19 14.07 -33.20
N ARG A 402 -5.11 14.30 -34.53
CA ARG A 402 -4.02 15.06 -35.16
C ARG A 402 -4.11 16.56 -34.84
N GLY A 403 -5.33 17.09 -34.71
CA GLY A 403 -5.59 18.44 -34.24
C GLY A 403 -5.22 18.59 -32.75
N ALA A 404 -5.58 17.61 -31.92
CA ALA A 404 -5.23 17.60 -30.51
C ALA A 404 -3.71 17.63 -30.29
N VAL A 405 -2.93 16.85 -31.04
CA VAL A 405 -1.47 16.84 -30.96
C VAL A 405 -0.85 18.16 -31.39
N ARG A 406 -1.40 18.79 -32.45
CA ARG A 406 -0.92 20.13 -32.93
C ARG A 406 -1.30 21.28 -32.00
N SER A 407 -2.32 21.10 -31.16
CA SER A 407 -2.76 22.12 -30.19
C SER A 407 -2.03 22.03 -28.84
N LEU A 408 -1.13 21.07 -28.65
CA LEU A 408 -0.35 20.95 -27.42
C LEU A 408 0.60 22.14 -27.28
N THR A 409 0.45 22.88 -26.17
CA THR A 409 1.40 23.95 -25.82
C THR A 409 2.77 23.34 -25.49
N PRO A 410 3.89 24.09 -25.65
CA PRO A 410 5.22 23.61 -25.22
C PRO A 410 5.27 23.15 -23.77
N ALA A 411 4.47 23.78 -22.89
CA ALA A 411 4.34 23.35 -21.51
C ALA A 411 3.61 22.00 -21.39
N ALA A 412 2.56 21.77 -22.16
CA ALA A 412 1.85 20.48 -22.19
C ALA A 412 2.73 19.36 -22.78
N VAL A 413 3.52 19.68 -23.82
CA VAL A 413 4.53 18.75 -24.37
C VAL A 413 5.61 18.45 -23.33
N GLY A 414 6.12 19.47 -22.64
CA GLY A 414 7.07 19.30 -21.55
C GLY A 414 6.53 18.43 -20.41
N LEU A 415 5.29 18.63 -20.00
CA LEU A 415 4.60 17.81 -18.99
C LEU A 415 4.40 16.36 -19.46
N LEU A 416 4.01 16.15 -20.72
CA LEU A 416 3.86 14.83 -21.32
C LEU A 416 5.20 14.10 -21.42
N LEU A 417 6.26 14.79 -21.85
CA LEU A 417 7.62 14.23 -21.90
C LEU A 417 8.12 13.90 -20.50
N LEU A 418 7.87 14.77 -19.52
CA LEU A 418 8.22 14.54 -18.14
C LEU A 418 7.43 13.38 -17.52
N ALA A 419 6.12 13.33 -17.75
CA ALA A 419 5.30 12.21 -17.31
C ALA A 419 5.74 10.90 -17.97
N SER A 420 6.10 10.95 -19.27
CA SER A 420 6.64 9.81 -19.99
C SER A 420 8.02 9.40 -19.47
N ALA A 421 8.91 10.35 -19.18
CA ALA A 421 10.21 10.08 -18.57
C ALA A 421 10.07 9.49 -17.17
N LEU A 422 9.18 10.03 -16.34
CA LEU A 422 8.85 9.48 -15.03
C LEU A 422 8.25 8.07 -15.14
N ALA A 423 7.37 7.82 -16.13
CA ALA A 423 6.83 6.50 -16.38
C ALA A 423 7.90 5.50 -16.86
N VAL A 424 8.86 5.96 -17.69
CA VAL A 424 9.99 5.13 -18.15
C VAL A 424 10.97 4.85 -17.01
N VAL A 425 11.30 5.84 -16.19
CA VAL A 425 12.20 5.66 -15.03
C VAL A 425 11.51 4.90 -13.91
N ALA A 426 10.19 5.09 -13.74
CA ALA A 426 9.38 4.29 -12.84
C ALA A 426 9.22 2.84 -13.32
N GLY A 427 9.77 2.52 -14.48
CA GLY A 427 9.56 1.28 -15.20
C GLY A 427 8.15 1.20 -15.77
N PRO A 428 7.99 0.86 -17.05
CA PRO A 428 6.65 0.60 -17.55
C PRO A 428 6.11 -0.61 -16.78
N GLY A 429 5.10 -0.40 -15.95
CA GLY A 429 4.38 -1.50 -15.31
C GLY A 429 3.83 -2.52 -16.32
N VAL A 430 3.80 -2.15 -17.59
CA VAL A 430 3.25 -2.98 -18.67
C VAL A 430 4.08 -4.24 -18.94
N VAL A 431 5.40 -4.16 -19.02
CA VAL A 431 6.23 -5.34 -19.36
C VAL A 431 6.47 -6.25 -18.15
N PRO A 432 6.91 -5.74 -16.99
CA PRO A 432 7.13 -6.57 -15.82
C PRO A 432 5.84 -7.16 -15.20
N ASN A 433 4.69 -6.53 -15.42
CA ASN A 433 3.42 -7.06 -14.92
C ASN A 433 2.74 -8.02 -15.91
N LEU A 434 3.28 -8.23 -17.11
CA LEU A 434 2.93 -9.33 -18.02
C LEU A 434 3.73 -10.59 -17.64
N VAL A 435 3.61 -11.03 -16.41
CA VAL A 435 4.26 -12.24 -15.91
C VAL A 435 3.24 -13.36 -15.94
N ALA A 436 3.60 -14.48 -16.54
CA ALA A 436 2.92 -15.75 -16.37
C ALA A 436 3.79 -16.64 -15.47
N VAL A 437 3.17 -17.20 -14.44
CA VAL A 437 3.83 -18.15 -13.54
C VAL A 437 3.76 -19.53 -14.19
N ASP A 438 4.91 -20.17 -14.33
CA ASP A 438 5.01 -21.52 -14.89
C ASP A 438 4.22 -22.53 -14.05
N ASP A 439 3.55 -23.48 -14.69
CA ASP A 439 2.84 -24.59 -14.03
C ASP A 439 3.77 -25.66 -13.42
N GLY A 440 5.09 -25.56 -13.68
CA GLY A 440 6.09 -26.50 -13.15
C GLY A 440 6.08 -26.63 -11.62
N ASP A 441 6.40 -27.80 -11.10
CA ASP A 441 6.40 -28.06 -9.67
C ASP A 441 7.46 -27.24 -8.93
N LEU A 442 7.12 -26.83 -7.70
CA LEU A 442 8.11 -26.27 -6.78
C LEU A 442 9.07 -27.35 -6.29
N PRO A 443 10.33 -27.00 -5.97
CA PRO A 443 11.30 -27.98 -5.45
C PRO A 443 10.85 -28.55 -4.09
N GLY A 444 11.15 -29.83 -3.85
CA GLY A 444 10.78 -30.55 -2.63
C GLY A 444 9.35 -31.10 -2.67
N ASP A 445 8.77 -31.33 -1.50
CA ASP A 445 7.39 -31.80 -1.33
C ASP A 445 6.51 -30.62 -0.85
N PRO A 446 5.93 -29.82 -1.75
CA PRO A 446 5.12 -28.68 -1.38
C PRO A 446 3.83 -29.12 -0.68
N ILE A 447 3.40 -28.33 0.31
CA ILE A 447 2.06 -28.47 0.89
C ILE A 447 1.05 -27.78 0.01
N GLU A 448 0.02 -28.48 -0.39
CA GLU A 448 -1.08 -27.93 -1.16
C GLU A 448 -2.21 -27.40 -0.26
N VAL A 449 -2.69 -26.19 -0.56
CA VAL A 449 -3.76 -25.51 0.15
C VAL A 449 -4.64 -24.78 -0.86
N GLU A 450 -5.78 -25.37 -1.23
CA GLU A 450 -6.76 -24.72 -2.12
C GLU A 450 -6.10 -24.04 -3.38
N GLY A 451 -5.26 -24.82 -4.08
CA GLY A 451 -4.53 -24.34 -5.26
C GLY A 451 -3.25 -23.55 -4.97
N TYR A 452 -2.92 -23.30 -3.69
CA TYR A 452 -1.62 -22.78 -3.31
C TYR A 452 -0.66 -23.93 -3.00
N GLN A 453 0.55 -23.81 -3.52
CA GLN A 453 1.69 -24.65 -3.15
C GLN A 453 2.60 -23.85 -2.21
N VAL A 454 2.94 -24.44 -1.06
CA VAL A 454 3.84 -23.83 -0.07
C VAL A 454 5.02 -24.75 0.14
N THR A 455 6.23 -24.28 -0.12
CA THR A 455 7.48 -25.01 0.10
C THR A 455 8.55 -24.12 0.70
N TYR A 456 9.70 -24.70 1.03
CA TYR A 456 10.93 -23.97 1.33
C TYR A 456 12.02 -24.38 0.36
N ALA A 457 12.69 -23.40 -0.23
CA ALA A 457 13.81 -23.63 -1.11
C ALA A 457 14.91 -22.57 -0.93
N GLU A 458 16.12 -22.90 -1.33
CA GLU A 458 17.26 -21.98 -1.31
C GLU A 458 17.85 -21.81 -2.71
N ASN A 459 18.25 -20.57 -3.00
CA ASN A 459 18.90 -20.18 -4.23
C ASN A 459 18.10 -20.53 -5.50
N VAL A 460 16.77 -20.40 -5.44
CA VAL A 460 15.87 -20.61 -6.58
C VAL A 460 15.58 -19.32 -7.29
N GLU A 461 15.39 -19.39 -8.60
CA GLU A 461 15.07 -18.24 -9.44
C GLU A 461 13.67 -17.70 -9.10
N ASN A 462 13.57 -16.39 -8.96
CA ASN A 462 12.32 -15.72 -8.72
C ASN A 462 11.56 -15.52 -10.04
N GLN A 463 10.49 -16.27 -10.26
CA GLN A 463 9.71 -16.20 -11.50
C GLN A 463 9.03 -14.85 -11.76
N LEU A 464 8.88 -13.99 -10.75
CA LEU A 464 8.28 -12.66 -10.92
C LEU A 464 9.26 -11.58 -11.41
N VAL A 465 10.56 -11.86 -11.49
CA VAL A 465 11.56 -10.81 -11.73
C VAL A 465 11.92 -10.68 -13.20
N SER A 466 11.61 -11.63 -14.08
CA SER A 466 12.01 -11.49 -15.46
C SER A 466 11.20 -12.30 -16.47
N VAL A 467 10.44 -11.61 -17.31
CA VAL A 467 10.04 -12.12 -18.65
C VAL A 467 10.96 -11.55 -19.75
N VAL A 468 11.70 -10.51 -19.44
CA VAL A 468 12.69 -9.92 -20.36
C VAL A 468 13.99 -9.80 -19.60
N ASP A 469 14.92 -10.68 -19.93
CA ASP A 469 16.31 -10.58 -19.49
C ASP A 469 16.96 -9.36 -20.16
N VAL A 470 16.78 -8.20 -19.54
CA VAL A 470 17.44 -6.98 -19.97
C VAL A 470 18.77 -6.94 -19.25
N GLU A 471 19.83 -7.39 -19.90
CA GLU A 471 21.20 -7.08 -19.48
C GLU A 471 21.43 -5.57 -19.56
N ALA A 472 20.91 -4.84 -18.59
CA ALA A 472 21.21 -3.43 -18.44
C ALA A 472 22.50 -3.29 -17.63
N PHE A 473 23.51 -2.70 -18.24
CA PHE A 473 24.83 -2.44 -17.64
C PHE A 473 25.62 -3.69 -17.21
N GLY A 474 25.46 -4.81 -17.93
CA GLY A 474 26.23 -6.04 -17.66
C GLY A 474 25.83 -6.79 -16.40
N ARG A 475 24.60 -6.61 -15.92
CA ARG A 475 24.01 -7.36 -14.80
C ARG A 475 22.78 -8.11 -15.27
N SER A 476 22.71 -9.42 -14.97
CA SER A 476 21.52 -10.23 -15.20
C SER A 476 20.37 -9.74 -14.34
N THR A 477 19.16 -9.72 -14.90
CA THR A 477 17.90 -9.43 -14.17
C THR A 477 17.34 -10.65 -13.46
N SER A 478 17.92 -11.83 -13.63
CA SER A 478 17.53 -13.02 -12.89
C SER A 478 17.93 -12.86 -11.41
N VAL A 479 16.97 -13.04 -10.53
CA VAL A 479 17.12 -12.84 -9.09
C VAL A 479 16.81 -14.12 -8.35
N ASN A 480 17.83 -14.68 -7.69
CA ASN A 480 17.66 -15.85 -6.85
C ASN A 480 17.17 -15.46 -5.47
N THR A 481 16.29 -16.27 -4.90
CA THR A 481 15.74 -16.09 -3.57
C THR A 481 15.86 -17.37 -2.74
N SER A 482 15.79 -17.21 -1.41
CA SER A 482 15.82 -18.31 -0.45
C SER A 482 14.80 -18.07 0.65
N GLY A 483 13.93 -19.02 0.91
CA GLY A 483 12.91 -18.91 1.95
C GLY A 483 11.67 -19.75 1.68
N VAL A 484 10.58 -19.39 2.34
CA VAL A 484 9.27 -20.01 2.15
C VAL A 484 8.64 -19.43 0.90
N ILE A 485 8.44 -20.25 -0.11
CA ILE A 485 7.85 -19.88 -1.39
C ILE A 485 6.39 -20.26 -1.39
N VAL A 486 5.56 -19.35 -1.85
CA VAL A 486 4.14 -19.57 -2.11
C VAL A 486 3.89 -19.38 -3.60
N LYS A 487 3.29 -20.38 -4.21
CA LYS A 487 2.91 -20.38 -5.62
C LYS A 487 1.43 -20.68 -5.78
N ASN A 488 0.80 -20.01 -6.73
CA ASN A 488 -0.53 -20.35 -7.24
C ASN A 488 -0.55 -19.94 -8.72
N ALA A 489 -0.48 -20.92 -9.62
CA ALA A 489 -0.39 -20.67 -11.05
C ALA A 489 -1.66 -20.03 -11.61
N ASP A 490 -2.85 -20.48 -11.19
CA ASP A 490 -4.14 -19.91 -11.64
C ASP A 490 -4.29 -18.43 -11.31
N ARG A 491 -3.55 -17.94 -10.30
CA ARG A 491 -3.55 -16.54 -9.84
C ARG A 491 -2.27 -15.80 -10.19
N GLU A 492 -1.41 -16.41 -10.98
CA GLU A 492 -0.12 -15.83 -11.36
C GLU A 492 0.70 -15.37 -10.14
N ILE A 493 0.64 -16.15 -9.06
CA ILE A 493 1.31 -15.84 -7.79
C ILE A 493 2.55 -16.71 -7.66
N TRP A 494 3.69 -16.05 -7.50
CA TRP A 494 4.93 -16.64 -7.05
C TRP A 494 5.63 -15.66 -6.10
N THR A 495 5.87 -16.03 -4.84
CA THR A 495 6.46 -15.09 -3.89
C THR A 495 7.23 -15.80 -2.78
N THR A 496 8.30 -15.17 -2.31
CA THR A 496 8.96 -15.53 -1.07
C THR A 496 8.19 -14.90 0.10
N ALA A 497 7.26 -15.65 0.67
CA ALA A 497 6.40 -15.17 1.76
C ALA A 497 7.19 -14.90 3.04
N VAL A 498 8.23 -15.72 3.31
CA VAL A 498 9.14 -15.57 4.45
C VAL A 498 10.57 -15.81 3.97
N SER A 499 11.44 -14.81 4.08
CA SER A 499 12.83 -14.99 3.71
C SER A 499 13.59 -15.92 4.67
N ARG A 500 14.66 -16.55 4.17
CA ARG A 500 15.57 -17.39 4.95
C ARG A 500 16.08 -16.67 6.20
N GLY A 501 16.50 -15.40 6.06
CA GLY A 501 17.01 -14.59 7.18
C GLY A 501 15.94 -14.31 8.23
N ASN A 502 14.72 -13.99 7.79
CA ASN A 502 13.59 -13.76 8.69
C ASN A 502 13.26 -15.03 9.49
N LEU A 503 13.24 -16.19 8.83
CA LEU A 503 12.97 -17.46 9.50
C LEU A 503 14.11 -17.89 10.43
N ALA A 504 15.37 -17.59 10.07
CA ALA A 504 16.53 -17.85 10.92
C ALA A 504 16.51 -17.00 12.20
N PHE A 505 16.02 -15.76 12.12
CA PHE A 505 15.92 -14.87 13.26
C PHE A 505 14.79 -15.25 14.23
N TRP A 506 13.59 -15.51 13.69
CA TRP A 506 12.40 -15.76 14.52
C TRP A 506 12.18 -17.24 14.87
N GLY A 507 12.74 -18.15 14.12
CA GLY A 507 12.54 -19.60 14.30
C GLY A 507 11.19 -20.12 13.81
N TYR A 508 10.16 -19.29 13.70
CA TYR A 508 8.84 -19.65 13.17
C TYR A 508 8.11 -18.45 12.56
N ARG A 509 7.28 -18.71 11.57
CA ARG A 509 6.43 -17.72 10.91
C ARG A 509 5.15 -18.33 10.41
N ALA A 510 4.10 -17.52 10.40
CA ALA A 510 2.86 -17.88 9.75
C ALA A 510 2.86 -17.37 8.31
N VAL A 511 2.41 -18.20 7.40
CA VAL A 511 2.12 -17.90 6.02
C VAL A 511 0.61 -17.99 5.84
N ASP A 512 -0.02 -16.85 5.55
CA ASP A 512 -1.46 -16.78 5.35
C ASP A 512 -1.75 -16.78 3.85
N VAL A 513 -2.36 -17.84 3.38
CA VAL A 513 -2.93 -17.97 2.04
C VAL A 513 -4.44 -17.83 2.11
N GLY A 514 -5.11 -17.57 0.97
CA GLY A 514 -6.55 -17.36 1.04
C GLY A 514 -7.14 -16.80 -0.24
N GLY A 515 -8.32 -16.23 -0.09
CA GLY A 515 -9.09 -15.55 -1.13
C GLY A 515 -10.14 -14.66 -0.51
N ALA A 516 -11.09 -14.18 -1.30
CA ALA A 516 -12.15 -13.34 -0.82
C ALA A 516 -12.99 -14.04 0.26
N GLY A 517 -12.88 -13.59 1.51
CA GLY A 517 -13.66 -14.08 2.64
C GLY A 517 -13.22 -15.45 3.21
N TRP A 518 -12.07 -15.99 2.79
CA TRP A 518 -11.51 -17.20 3.39
C TRP A 518 -10.01 -17.09 3.62
N ARG A 519 -9.51 -17.86 4.57
CA ARG A 519 -8.11 -17.85 5.01
C ARG A 519 -7.71 -19.24 5.48
N GLU A 520 -6.46 -19.61 5.17
CA GLU A 520 -5.76 -20.74 5.73
C GLU A 520 -4.36 -20.31 6.18
N THR A 521 -3.91 -20.81 7.33
CA THR A 521 -2.59 -20.45 7.88
C THR A 521 -1.70 -21.68 7.91
N VAL A 522 -0.56 -21.60 7.23
CA VAL A 522 0.52 -22.58 7.32
C VAL A 522 1.59 -22.00 8.23
N TRP A 523 1.85 -22.67 9.36
CA TRP A 523 2.94 -22.30 10.24
C TRP A 523 4.23 -22.94 9.77
N VAL A 524 5.26 -22.16 9.52
CA VAL A 524 6.58 -22.66 9.13
C VAL A 524 7.56 -22.46 10.26
N GLN A 525 8.27 -23.53 10.62
CA GLN A 525 9.21 -23.56 11.75
C GLN A 525 10.58 -24.02 11.27
N ARG A 526 11.62 -23.27 11.64
CA ARG A 526 13.00 -23.69 11.53
C ARG A 526 13.44 -24.35 12.84
N VAL A 527 14.07 -25.52 12.73
CA VAL A 527 14.69 -26.23 13.84
C VAL A 527 16.11 -26.59 13.42
N GLY A 528 17.11 -26.24 14.21
CA GLY A 528 18.50 -26.44 13.80
C GLY A 528 19.46 -26.74 14.95
N TRP A 529 20.65 -27.22 14.55
CA TRP A 529 21.81 -27.45 15.39
C TRP A 529 23.02 -26.78 14.75
N VAL A 530 23.87 -26.16 15.55
CA VAL A 530 25.15 -25.55 15.12
C VAL A 530 26.26 -26.50 15.55
N ALA A 531 26.95 -27.06 14.56
CA ALA A 531 28.10 -27.92 14.82
C ALA A 531 29.26 -27.14 15.41
N ALA A 532 30.01 -27.70 16.32
CA ALA A 532 31.16 -27.06 16.97
C ALA A 532 32.23 -26.66 15.93
N ASN A 533 32.50 -25.35 15.83
CA ASN A 533 33.33 -24.70 14.81
C ASN A 533 32.94 -25.02 13.36
N GLY A 534 31.70 -25.51 13.15
CA GLY A 534 31.09 -25.78 11.85
C GLY A 534 29.92 -24.86 11.57
N GLY A 535 29.22 -25.11 10.47
CA GLY A 535 28.00 -24.39 10.10
C GLY A 535 26.75 -24.90 10.81
N PRO A 536 25.60 -24.23 10.65
CA PRO A 536 24.32 -24.76 11.09
C PRO A 536 23.83 -25.87 10.15
N THR A 537 23.19 -26.88 10.73
CA THR A 537 22.33 -27.82 10.01
C THR A 537 20.91 -27.69 10.55
N TYR A 538 19.93 -27.60 9.67
CA TYR A 538 18.56 -27.31 10.05
C TYR A 538 17.56 -27.99 9.11
N ARG A 539 16.36 -28.13 9.63
CA ARG A 539 15.19 -28.51 8.84
C ARG A 539 14.12 -27.43 8.95
N ILE A 540 13.29 -27.37 7.95
CA ILE A 540 12.12 -26.50 7.91
C ILE A 540 10.89 -27.39 7.90
N ASP A 541 10.09 -27.24 8.94
CA ASP A 541 8.82 -27.95 9.07
C ASP A 541 7.66 -26.99 8.82
N ALA A 542 6.63 -27.49 8.16
CA ALA A 542 5.34 -26.82 8.10
C ALA A 542 4.33 -27.53 8.98
N LEU A 543 3.51 -26.76 9.67
CA LEU A 543 2.41 -27.23 10.50
C LEU A 543 1.10 -26.68 9.94
N ARG A 544 0.19 -27.59 9.62
CA ARG A 544 -1.17 -27.29 9.18
C ARG A 544 -2.13 -28.29 9.82
N ASN A 545 -3.21 -27.81 10.44
CA ASN A 545 -4.23 -28.67 11.06
C ASN A 545 -3.63 -29.81 11.91
N GLU A 546 -2.66 -29.45 12.79
CA GLU A 546 -1.93 -30.37 13.66
C GLU A 546 -0.99 -31.38 12.93
N THR A 547 -1.02 -31.39 11.60
CA THR A 547 -0.11 -32.22 10.79
C THR A 547 1.20 -31.49 10.56
N ARG A 548 2.32 -32.19 10.81
CA ARG A 548 3.67 -31.68 10.56
C ARG A 548 4.26 -32.36 9.34
N SER A 549 4.78 -31.58 8.40
CA SER A 549 5.50 -32.05 7.21
C SER A 549 6.86 -31.36 7.14
N THR A 550 7.92 -32.08 6.81
CA THR A 550 9.24 -31.49 6.60
C THR A 550 9.36 -31.01 5.17
N LEU A 551 9.50 -29.69 4.98
CA LEU A 551 9.63 -29.06 3.67
C LEU A 551 11.08 -29.07 3.15
N PHE A 552 12.06 -29.05 4.06
CA PHE A 552 13.46 -28.90 3.67
C PHE A 552 14.40 -29.39 4.77
N THR A 553 15.51 -29.99 4.35
CA THR A 553 16.66 -30.30 5.20
C THR A 553 17.91 -29.70 4.58
N SER A 554 18.70 -28.99 5.40
CA SER A 554 19.95 -28.40 4.95
C SER A 554 21.05 -29.45 4.81
N GLU A 555 22.15 -29.07 4.17
CA GLU A 555 23.33 -29.90 4.13
C GLU A 555 23.82 -30.29 5.55
N PRO A 556 24.41 -31.48 5.70
CA PRO A 556 24.99 -31.91 6.96
C PRO A 556 26.14 -31.02 7.40
N ALA A 557 26.17 -30.65 8.68
CA ALA A 557 27.23 -29.84 9.26
C ALA A 557 28.29 -30.75 9.94
N ARG A 558 29.52 -30.63 9.48
CA ARG A 558 30.65 -31.33 10.04
C ARG A 558 31.24 -30.55 11.20
N THR A 559 31.58 -31.22 12.30
CA THR A 559 32.35 -30.64 13.40
C THR A 559 33.83 -30.53 13.01
N GLU A 560 34.51 -29.45 13.37
CA GLU A 560 35.96 -29.35 13.20
C GLU A 560 36.74 -30.31 14.14
N PRO A 561 36.37 -30.45 15.44
CA PRO A 561 37.03 -31.38 16.33
C PRO A 561 36.91 -32.81 15.82
N ARG A 562 38.05 -33.46 15.62
CA ARG A 562 38.08 -34.93 15.42
C ARG A 562 38.23 -35.61 16.76
N ILE A 563 37.41 -36.61 17.00
CA ILE A 563 37.45 -37.38 18.23
C ILE A 563 38.19 -38.66 17.95
N ASP A 564 39.46 -38.73 18.37
CA ASP A 564 40.37 -39.86 18.13
C ASP A 564 40.33 -40.34 16.66
N GLY A 565 40.59 -39.38 15.74
CA GLY A 565 40.62 -39.64 14.31
C GLY A 565 39.26 -39.82 13.63
N ARG A 566 38.16 -39.73 14.37
CA ARG A 566 36.77 -39.82 13.86
C ARG A 566 36.23 -38.49 13.47
N ASN A 567 35.59 -38.43 12.31
CA ASN A 567 34.84 -37.24 11.88
C ASN A 567 33.38 -37.39 12.36
N VAL A 568 32.90 -36.36 13.06
CA VAL A 568 31.50 -36.33 13.50
C VAL A 568 30.75 -35.31 12.64
N THR A 569 29.56 -35.68 12.20
CA THR A 569 28.68 -34.82 11.40
C THR A 569 27.28 -34.85 11.99
N VAL A 570 26.65 -33.71 12.11
CA VAL A 570 25.24 -33.61 12.45
C VAL A 570 24.46 -33.35 11.16
N ALA A 571 23.43 -34.13 10.92
CA ALA A 571 22.62 -34.01 9.71
C ALA A 571 21.15 -33.86 10.09
N ALA A 572 20.48 -32.93 9.41
CA ALA A 572 19.03 -32.85 9.43
C ALA A 572 18.45 -33.97 8.54
N VAL A 573 17.42 -34.64 9.02
CA VAL A 573 16.69 -35.68 8.30
C VAL A 573 15.19 -35.44 8.47
N GLU A 574 14.39 -36.12 7.67
CA GLU A 574 12.95 -36.06 7.81
C GLU A 574 12.55 -36.45 9.24
N GLY A 575 11.76 -35.59 9.88
CA GLY A 575 11.30 -35.80 11.25
C GLY A 575 12.34 -35.60 12.36
N GLY A 576 13.66 -35.43 12.09
CA GLY A 576 14.66 -35.36 13.16
C GLY A 576 16.05 -34.88 12.76
N PHE A 577 17.01 -35.31 13.54
CA PHE A 577 18.44 -35.11 13.30
C PHE A 577 19.16 -36.43 13.58
N GLU A 578 20.24 -36.67 12.87
CA GLU A 578 21.11 -37.82 13.07
C GLU A 578 22.57 -37.40 13.26
N LEU A 579 23.28 -38.21 14.03
CA LEU A 579 24.74 -38.19 14.10
C LEU A 579 25.32 -39.19 13.10
N ARG A 580 26.36 -38.76 12.40
CA ARG A 580 27.16 -39.58 11.49
C ARG A 580 28.59 -39.58 11.97
N VAL A 581 29.14 -40.75 12.27
CA VAL A 581 30.53 -40.90 12.70
C VAL A 581 31.31 -41.69 11.66
N ALA A 582 32.27 -41.06 11.02
CA ALA A 582 33.11 -41.70 10.00
C ALA A 582 34.51 -41.99 10.55
N HIS A 583 34.98 -43.26 10.36
CA HIS A 583 36.32 -43.70 10.71
C HIS A 583 36.74 -44.87 9.82
N GLY A 584 37.99 -44.83 9.29
CA GLY A 584 38.52 -45.91 8.48
C GLY A 584 37.76 -46.18 7.17
N GLY A 585 37.09 -45.19 6.60
CA GLY A 585 36.27 -45.32 5.37
C GLY A 585 34.82 -45.79 5.61
N GLU A 586 34.46 -46.15 6.80
CA GLU A 586 33.09 -46.57 7.17
C GLU A 586 32.39 -45.47 7.97
N THR A 587 31.08 -45.35 7.80
CA THR A 587 30.21 -44.38 8.53
C THR A 587 29.12 -45.12 9.27
N GLU A 588 29.00 -44.84 10.56
CA GLU A 588 27.91 -45.31 11.42
C GLU A 588 26.95 -44.12 11.69
N ARG A 589 25.65 -44.39 11.77
CA ARG A 589 24.60 -43.38 11.92
C ARG A 589 23.65 -43.77 13.03
N ALA A 590 23.19 -42.79 13.77
CA ALA A 590 22.06 -42.96 14.72
C ALA A 590 21.32 -41.64 14.87
N ALA A 591 20.08 -41.69 15.31
CA ALA A 591 19.32 -40.50 15.69
C ALA A 591 20.08 -39.71 16.75
N LEU A 592 19.96 -38.39 16.68
CA LEU A 592 20.49 -37.53 17.74
C LEU A 592 19.83 -37.91 19.07
N PRO A 593 20.61 -38.10 20.15
CA PRO A 593 20.02 -38.55 21.44
C PRO A 593 18.98 -37.53 21.94
N VAL A 594 17.92 -38.03 22.55
CA VAL A 594 16.99 -37.17 23.29
C VAL A 594 17.63 -36.75 24.61
N GLU A 595 17.03 -35.79 25.29
CA GLU A 595 17.58 -35.25 26.54
C GLU A 595 17.83 -36.34 27.57
N ASN A 596 19.02 -36.34 28.14
CA ASN A 596 19.51 -37.31 29.11
C ASN A 596 19.67 -38.78 28.58
N GLU A 597 19.63 -38.96 27.27
CA GLU A 597 19.96 -40.24 26.64
C GLU A 597 21.36 -40.25 26.06
N THR A 598 21.95 -41.46 26.00
CA THR A 598 23.29 -41.71 25.43
C THR A 598 23.18 -42.62 24.23
N VAL A 599 23.81 -42.26 23.13
CA VAL A 599 23.95 -43.08 21.93
C VAL A 599 25.44 -43.30 21.67
N THR A 600 25.84 -44.54 21.45
CA THR A 600 27.24 -44.88 21.18
C THR A 600 27.45 -45.23 19.71
N LEU A 601 28.36 -44.51 19.05
CA LEU A 601 28.76 -44.70 17.65
C LEU A 601 30.28 -44.83 17.57
N ARG A 602 30.81 -45.87 16.91
CA ARG A 602 32.25 -46.11 16.76
C ARG A 602 33.05 -45.98 18.06
N GLY A 603 32.48 -46.39 19.19
CA GLY A 603 33.12 -46.36 20.51
C GLY A 603 33.24 -44.95 21.12
N VAL A 604 32.44 -43.99 20.63
CA VAL A 604 32.25 -42.66 21.21
C VAL A 604 30.82 -42.58 21.72
N ALA A 605 30.65 -42.23 22.99
CA ALA A 605 29.34 -41.96 23.56
C ALA A 605 28.91 -40.53 23.27
N PHE A 606 27.68 -40.33 22.84
CA PHE A 606 27.06 -39.03 22.58
C PHE A 606 25.91 -38.80 23.55
N VAL A 607 26.03 -37.78 24.36
CA VAL A 607 25.05 -37.40 25.38
C VAL A 607 24.45 -36.07 25.05
N ARG A 608 23.15 -35.95 25.15
CA ARG A 608 22.47 -34.65 25.04
C ARG A 608 22.10 -34.13 26.41
N GLU A 609 22.55 -32.93 26.73
CA GLU A 609 22.19 -32.18 27.92
C GLU A 609 21.60 -30.84 27.47
N GLU A 610 20.34 -30.59 27.79
CA GLU A 610 19.61 -29.38 27.40
C GLU A 610 19.72 -29.09 25.89
N ASP A 611 20.37 -27.97 25.57
CA ASP A 611 20.58 -27.49 24.21
C ASP A 611 21.94 -27.86 23.60
N ALA A 612 22.69 -28.79 24.22
CA ALA A 612 24.02 -29.17 23.73
C ALA A 612 24.16 -30.70 23.61
N VAL A 613 24.96 -31.14 22.64
CA VAL A 613 25.37 -32.53 22.48
C VAL A 613 26.86 -32.63 22.72
N PHE A 614 27.24 -33.53 23.58
CA PHE A 614 28.63 -33.83 23.95
C PHE A 614 29.02 -35.19 23.42
N ALA A 615 30.26 -35.31 23.00
CA ALA A 615 30.91 -36.57 22.71
C ALA A 615 31.86 -36.92 23.86
N GLU A 616 31.79 -38.16 24.33
CA GLU A 616 32.56 -38.67 25.48
C GLU A 616 33.35 -39.91 25.07
N ARG A 617 34.64 -39.90 25.43
CA ARG A 617 35.51 -41.07 25.27
C ARG A 617 36.63 -41.05 26.28
N GLY A 618 36.67 -42.08 27.18
CA GLY A 618 37.56 -42.05 28.32
C GLY A 618 37.30 -40.86 29.23
N GLU A 619 38.33 -40.09 29.53
CA GLU A 619 38.23 -38.84 30.33
C GLU A 619 37.93 -37.61 29.48
N THR A 620 37.85 -37.73 28.16
CA THR A 620 37.65 -36.61 27.24
C THR A 620 36.17 -36.40 26.98
N ARG A 621 35.70 -35.18 27.23
CA ARG A 621 34.36 -34.69 26.90
C ARG A 621 34.42 -33.43 26.05
N VAL A 622 33.80 -33.44 24.89
CA VAL A 622 33.83 -32.34 23.93
C VAL A 622 32.41 -32.04 23.47
N ARG A 623 32.02 -30.74 23.50
CA ARG A 623 30.77 -30.30 22.92
C ARG A 623 30.88 -30.34 21.40
N ILE A 624 29.98 -31.10 20.74
CA ILE A 624 29.99 -31.26 19.27
C ILE A 624 28.92 -30.44 18.57
N ALA A 625 27.82 -30.12 19.23
CA ALA A 625 26.77 -29.30 18.66
C ALA A 625 25.97 -28.56 19.75
N THR A 626 25.39 -27.45 19.39
CA THR A 626 24.42 -26.70 20.20
C THR A 626 23.15 -26.47 19.39
N ARG A 627 22.03 -26.50 20.07
CA ARG A 627 20.73 -26.18 19.45
C ARG A 627 20.72 -24.74 19.01
N GLU A 628 20.19 -24.48 17.82
CA GLU A 628 20.05 -23.14 17.28
C GLU A 628 19.07 -22.32 18.15
N ARG A 629 19.47 -21.10 18.51
CA ARG A 629 18.66 -20.18 19.31
C ARG A 629 18.09 -19.10 18.41
N TYR A 630 16.84 -18.75 18.66
CA TYR A 630 16.10 -17.75 17.86
C TYR A 630 15.78 -16.55 18.74
N GLU A 631 16.21 -15.36 18.31
CA GLU A 631 16.04 -14.11 19.09
C GLU A 631 14.56 -13.71 19.25
N GLY A 632 13.71 -14.09 18.31
CA GLY A 632 12.28 -13.78 18.35
C GLY A 632 11.44 -14.61 19.32
N ARG A 633 12.04 -15.52 20.12
CA ARG A 633 11.38 -16.39 21.09
C ARG A 633 11.54 -15.96 22.55
N GLN A 634 11.95 -14.70 22.81
CA GLN A 634 12.00 -14.17 24.17
C GLN A 634 10.63 -13.78 24.70
#